data_539831b8967fbbc94244f328b8db019c
#
_entry.id   539831b8967fbbc94244f328b8db019c
#
_cell.length_a   1.000
_cell.length_b   1.000
_cell.length_c   1.000
_cell.angle_alpha   90.00
_cell.angle_beta   90.00
_cell.angle_gamma   90.00
#
_symmetry.space_group_name_H-M   'P 1'
#
loop_
_entity.id
_entity.type
_entity.pdbx_description
1 polymer ?
#
loop_
_entity_poly.entity_id
_entity_poly.type
_entity_poly.pdbx_seq_one_letter_code
_entity_poly.pdbx_strand_id
1 'polypeptide(L)'
;MTNEETETAEDILETIRRHRAERIEQLLETIKELNPESVVLDGLDDAIEGYDKDGRIIYSVYNIIETLMERDSMTYEEALEFYDFNIEGAYMGEYTPIFLYHE
;
A
#
# COMPACT_ATOMS: atom_id res chain seq x y z
N MET A 1 -1.94 -17.52 -35.44
CA MET A 1 -2.52 -16.62 -34.44
C MET A 1 -1.69 -16.62 -33.19
N THR A 2 -1.42 -15.48 -32.64
CA THR A 2 -0.61 -15.35 -31.44
C THR A 2 -1.50 -15.12 -30.24
N ASN A 3 -0.94 -15.27 -29.04
CA ASN A 3 -1.68 -15.06 -27.81
C ASN A 3 -2.13 -13.61 -27.64
N GLU A 4 -1.40 -12.68 -28.24
CA GLU A 4 -1.73 -11.25 -28.15
C GLU A 4 -3.12 -10.97 -28.73
N GLU A 5 -3.52 -11.76 -29.73
CA GLU A 5 -4.80 -11.55 -30.38
C GLU A 5 -5.98 -11.99 -29.50
N THR A 6 -5.69 -12.81 -28.48
CA THR A 6 -6.74 -13.31 -27.59
C THR A 6 -6.71 -12.67 -26.21
N GLU A 7 -5.68 -11.85 -25.92
CA GLU A 7 -5.60 -11.19 -24.63
C GLU A 7 -6.62 -10.06 -24.53
N THR A 8 -7.29 -9.99 -23.38
CA THR A 8 -8.27 -8.96 -23.11
C THR A 8 -7.69 -7.93 -22.12
N ALA A 9 -8.37 -6.81 -21.98
CA ALA A 9 -8.00 -5.82 -20.98
C ALA A 9 -8.05 -6.42 -19.58
N GLU A 10 -9.00 -7.33 -19.33
CA GLU A 10 -9.09 -8.00 -18.03
C GLU A 10 -7.90 -8.88 -17.75
N ASP A 11 -7.41 -9.61 -18.77
CA ASP A 11 -6.22 -10.46 -18.63
C ASP A 11 -4.99 -9.63 -18.32
N ILE A 12 -4.86 -8.49 -18.98
CA ILE A 12 -3.74 -7.58 -18.74
C ILE A 12 -3.79 -7.00 -17.34
N LEU A 13 -4.97 -6.56 -16.90
CA LEU A 13 -5.14 -6.01 -15.57
C LEU A 13 -4.86 -7.05 -14.49
N GLU A 14 -5.30 -8.28 -14.69
CA GLU A 14 -5.03 -9.35 -13.74
C GLU A 14 -3.52 -9.63 -13.63
N THR A 15 -2.81 -9.62 -14.75
CA THR A 15 -1.36 -9.79 -14.77
C THR A 15 -0.68 -8.67 -13.99
N ILE A 16 -1.11 -7.43 -14.19
CA ILE A 16 -0.57 -6.27 -13.49
C ILE A 16 -0.79 -6.40 -11.98
N ARG A 17 -1.99 -6.80 -11.57
CA ARG A 17 -2.32 -6.98 -10.15
C ARG A 17 -1.46 -8.06 -9.52
N ARG A 18 -1.24 -9.17 -10.23
CA ARG A 18 -0.41 -10.25 -9.73
C ARG A 18 1.04 -9.80 -9.55
N HIS A 19 1.60 -9.08 -10.52
CA HIS A 19 2.96 -8.58 -10.43
C HIS A 19 3.11 -7.59 -9.28
N ARG A 20 2.09 -6.76 -9.06
CA ARG A 20 2.09 -5.82 -7.94
C ARG A 20 2.08 -6.57 -6.61
N ALA A 21 1.23 -7.58 -6.48
CA ALA A 21 1.15 -8.36 -5.26
C ALA A 21 2.47 -9.07 -4.97
N GLU A 22 3.11 -9.63 -5.99
CA GLU A 22 4.40 -10.29 -5.83
C GLU A 22 5.48 -9.31 -5.40
N ARG A 23 5.48 -8.11 -5.98
CA ARG A 23 6.44 -7.05 -5.62
C ARG A 23 6.28 -6.63 -4.17
N ILE A 24 5.04 -6.46 -3.74
CA ILE A 24 4.75 -6.07 -2.35
C ILE A 24 5.16 -7.18 -1.39
N GLU A 25 4.90 -8.43 -1.73
CA GLU A 25 5.29 -9.56 -0.91
C GLU A 25 6.81 -9.61 -0.72
N GLN A 26 7.57 -9.43 -1.81
CA GLN A 26 9.03 -9.40 -1.74
C GLN A 26 9.52 -8.21 -0.92
N LEU A 27 8.87 -7.07 -1.08
CA LEU A 27 9.21 -5.86 -0.33
C LEU A 27 9.01 -6.08 1.16
N LEU A 28 7.90 -6.70 1.55
CA LEU A 28 7.63 -7.00 2.95
C LEU A 28 8.64 -7.99 3.53
N GLU A 29 9.07 -8.98 2.76
CA GLU A 29 10.11 -9.91 3.19
C GLU A 29 11.41 -9.15 3.47
N THR A 30 11.81 -8.27 2.56
CA THR A 30 13.02 -7.46 2.73
C THR A 30 12.92 -6.58 3.98
N ILE A 31 11.78 -5.94 4.17
CA ILE A 31 11.56 -5.08 5.34
C ILE A 31 11.67 -5.89 6.63
N LYS A 32 11.05 -7.06 6.68
CA LYS A 32 11.07 -7.91 7.88
C LYS A 32 12.45 -8.46 8.18
N GLU A 33 13.26 -8.70 7.16
CA GLU A 33 14.64 -9.09 7.36
C GLU A 33 15.47 -7.93 7.92
N LEU A 34 15.21 -6.72 7.42
CA LEU A 34 15.91 -5.53 7.87
C LEU A 34 15.51 -5.17 9.29
N ASN A 35 14.22 -5.25 9.58
CA ASN A 35 13.68 -4.92 10.90
C ASN A 35 12.43 -5.74 11.21
N PRO A 36 12.57 -6.81 12.03
CA PRO A 36 11.41 -7.65 12.39
C PRO A 36 10.32 -6.91 13.16
N GLU A 37 10.64 -5.73 13.71
CA GLU A 37 9.69 -4.92 14.48
C GLU A 37 8.96 -3.88 13.64
N SER A 38 9.17 -3.88 12.32
CA SER A 38 8.48 -2.96 11.43
C SER A 38 6.98 -3.08 11.59
N VAL A 39 6.31 -1.94 11.61
CA VAL A 39 4.86 -1.89 11.76
C VAL A 39 4.20 -1.94 10.37
N VAL A 40 3.36 -2.93 10.16
CA VAL A 40 2.61 -3.09 8.91
C VAL A 40 1.15 -2.73 9.19
N LEU A 41 0.60 -1.82 8.40
CA LEU A 41 -0.81 -1.43 8.54
C LEU A 41 -1.68 -2.46 7.84
N ASP A 42 -2.55 -3.09 8.61
CA ASP A 42 -3.41 -4.16 8.11
C ASP A 42 -4.35 -3.64 7.01
N GLY A 43 -4.39 -4.38 5.90
CA GLY A 43 -5.29 -4.04 4.80
C GLY A 43 -4.82 -2.90 3.90
N LEU A 44 -3.61 -2.37 4.09
CA LEU A 44 -3.09 -1.26 3.30
C LEU A 44 -1.80 -1.60 2.54
N ASP A 45 -1.57 -2.87 2.29
CA ASP A 45 -0.35 -3.33 1.62
C ASP A 45 -0.15 -2.67 0.25
N ASP A 46 -1.24 -2.43 -0.47
CA ASP A 46 -1.16 -1.82 -1.81
C ASP A 46 -0.70 -0.36 -1.76
N ALA A 47 -0.69 0.25 -0.59
CA ALA A 47 -0.22 1.62 -0.42
C ALA A 47 1.26 1.71 -0.06
N ILE A 48 1.95 0.59 0.07
CA ILE A 48 3.37 0.59 0.42
C ILE A 48 4.20 1.09 -0.75
N GLU A 49 4.97 2.16 -0.51
CA GLU A 49 5.91 2.72 -1.48
C GLU A 49 7.31 2.18 -1.32
N GLY A 50 7.71 1.89 -0.09
CA GLY A 50 9.05 1.43 0.20
C GLY A 50 9.34 1.45 1.68
N TYR A 51 10.59 1.67 2.04
CA TYR A 51 11.01 1.68 3.45
C TYR A 51 12.26 2.56 3.60
N ASP A 52 12.52 2.97 4.83
CA ASP A 52 13.73 3.72 5.13
C ASP A 52 14.84 2.78 5.64
N LYS A 53 15.98 3.34 5.94
CA LYS A 53 17.15 2.57 6.36
C LYS A 53 16.94 1.79 7.66
N ASP A 54 15.99 2.20 8.47
CA ASP A 54 15.69 1.54 9.74
C ASP A 54 14.55 0.52 9.62
N GLY A 55 14.06 0.30 8.41
CA GLY A 55 12.98 -0.64 8.16
C GLY A 55 11.61 -0.10 8.47
N ARG A 56 11.46 1.23 8.60
CA ARG A 56 10.13 1.83 8.73
C ARG A 56 9.48 1.82 7.35
N ILE A 57 8.26 1.35 7.29
CA ILE A 57 7.52 1.27 6.03
C ILE A 57 7.04 2.66 5.64
N ILE A 58 7.17 2.97 4.35
CA ILE A 58 6.70 4.24 3.78
C ILE A 58 5.43 3.94 3.00
N TYR A 59 4.32 4.57 3.40
CA TYR A 59 3.02 4.43 2.74
C TYR A 59 2.70 5.67 1.93
N SER A 60 2.08 5.47 0.78
CA SER A 60 1.54 6.57 -0.03
C SER A 60 0.19 6.99 0.56
N VAL A 61 0.08 8.24 0.99
CA VAL A 61 -1.19 8.77 1.49
C VAL A 61 -2.25 8.74 0.39
N TYR A 62 -1.85 9.09 -0.83
CA TYR A 62 -2.76 9.04 -1.98
C TYR A 62 -3.38 7.64 -2.13
N ASN A 63 -2.54 6.60 -2.07
CA ASN A 63 -3.02 5.24 -2.24
C ASN A 63 -3.82 4.74 -1.04
N ILE A 64 -3.53 5.22 0.16
CA ILE A 64 -4.36 4.93 1.34
C ILE A 64 -5.77 5.47 1.12
N ILE A 65 -5.88 6.73 0.73
CA ILE A 65 -7.17 7.38 0.49
C ILE A 65 -7.94 6.64 -0.61
N GLU A 66 -7.27 6.32 -1.70
CA GLU A 66 -7.88 5.59 -2.80
C GLU A 66 -8.45 4.24 -2.33
N THR A 67 -7.67 3.52 -1.53
CA THR A 67 -8.09 2.22 -0.99
C THR A 67 -9.34 2.37 -0.12
N LEU A 68 -9.37 3.37 0.74
CA LEU A 68 -10.53 3.61 1.61
C LEU A 68 -11.76 3.96 0.81
N MET A 69 -11.60 4.75 -0.25
CA MET A 69 -12.74 5.12 -1.10
C MET A 69 -13.27 3.91 -1.87
N GLU A 70 -12.39 3.10 -2.44
CA GLU A 70 -12.80 1.97 -3.27
C GLU A 70 -13.26 0.77 -2.46
N ARG A 71 -12.47 0.37 -1.47
CA ARG A 71 -12.77 -0.83 -0.69
C ARG A 71 -13.89 -0.60 0.31
N ASP A 72 -13.85 0.53 1.00
CA ASP A 72 -14.76 0.80 2.12
C ASP A 72 -15.89 1.76 1.73
N SER A 73 -15.98 2.11 0.44
CA SER A 73 -17.04 2.98 -0.10
C SER A 73 -17.14 4.34 0.59
N MET A 74 -16.01 4.86 1.03
CA MET A 74 -15.98 6.18 1.65
C MET A 74 -15.95 7.29 0.61
N THR A 75 -16.54 8.43 0.95
CA THR A 75 -16.32 9.64 0.16
C THR A 75 -14.89 10.11 0.41
N TYR A 76 -14.42 11.04 -0.42
CA TYR A 76 -13.10 11.61 -0.24
C TYR A 76 -12.93 12.25 1.14
N GLU A 77 -13.91 13.03 1.58
CA GLU A 77 -13.88 13.66 2.90
C GLU A 77 -13.87 12.66 4.03
N GLU A 78 -14.67 11.60 3.90
CA GLU A 78 -14.69 10.53 4.90
C GLU A 78 -13.36 9.80 4.98
N ALA A 79 -12.75 9.54 3.82
CA ALA A 79 -11.46 8.87 3.77
C ALA A 79 -10.36 9.73 4.39
N LEU A 80 -10.33 11.02 4.11
CA LEU A 80 -9.38 11.94 4.71
C LEU A 80 -9.51 12.00 6.22
N GLU A 81 -10.74 12.10 6.71
CA GLU A 81 -11.02 12.16 8.14
C GLU A 81 -10.58 10.85 8.82
N PHE A 82 -10.92 9.72 8.22
CA PHE A 82 -10.52 8.42 8.74
C PHE A 82 -8.99 8.31 8.82
N TYR A 83 -8.31 8.71 7.76
CA TYR A 83 -6.85 8.69 7.72
C TYR A 83 -6.26 9.56 8.82
N ASP A 84 -6.73 10.79 8.95
CA ASP A 84 -6.20 11.74 9.94
C ASP A 84 -6.33 11.21 11.37
N PHE A 85 -7.49 10.67 11.71
CA PHE A 85 -7.76 10.26 13.09
C PHE A 85 -7.29 8.85 13.42
N ASN A 86 -7.38 7.93 12.47
CA ASN A 86 -7.14 6.52 12.77
C ASN A 86 -5.81 5.98 12.26
N ILE A 87 -5.18 6.68 11.34
CA ILE A 87 -3.94 6.20 10.73
C ILE A 87 -2.79 7.16 11.04
N GLU A 88 -2.84 8.36 10.53
CA GLU A 88 -1.77 9.34 10.70
C GLU A 88 -1.60 9.76 12.15
N GLY A 89 -2.70 9.91 12.87
CA GLY A 89 -2.67 10.32 14.27
C GLY A 89 -2.30 9.22 15.26
N ALA A 90 -2.18 7.98 14.81
CA ALA A 90 -1.89 6.86 15.70
C ALA A 90 -0.38 6.68 15.88
N TYR A 91 0.09 6.74 17.12
CA TYR A 91 1.48 6.41 17.43
C TYR A 91 1.59 4.90 17.65
N MET A 92 2.46 4.26 16.90
CA MET A 92 2.61 2.79 16.90
C MET A 92 4.00 2.34 17.33
N GLY A 93 4.69 3.17 18.10
CA GLY A 93 6.02 2.86 18.59
C GLY A 93 7.13 3.49 17.76
N GLU A 94 8.36 3.06 18.03
CA GLU A 94 9.56 3.61 17.40
C GLU A 94 9.54 3.46 15.87
N TYR A 95 8.94 2.37 15.38
CA TYR A 95 8.90 2.08 13.94
C TYR A 95 7.54 2.38 13.32
N THR A 96 6.85 3.39 13.86
CA THR A 96 5.64 3.93 13.25
C THR A 96 5.90 4.24 11.77
N PRO A 97 4.99 3.86 10.87
CA PRO A 97 5.18 4.10 9.44
C PRO A 97 5.38 5.57 9.09
N ILE A 98 6.01 5.78 7.95
CA ILE A 98 6.19 7.11 7.37
C ILE A 98 5.10 7.29 6.33
N PHE A 99 4.49 8.47 6.29
CA PHE A 99 3.43 8.76 5.33
C PHE A 99 3.93 9.77 4.31
N LEU A 100 3.96 9.32 3.06
CA LEU A 100 4.45 10.12 1.94
C LEU A 100 3.30 10.83 1.26
N TYR A 101 3.39 12.14 1.18
CA TYR A 101 2.41 12.97 0.50
C TYR A 101 2.93 13.31 -0.90
N HIS A 102 2.10 13.10 -1.90
CA HIS A 102 2.41 13.46 -3.28
C HIS A 102 1.73 14.77 -3.65
N GLU A 103 2.36 15.51 -4.54
CA GLU A 103 1.77 16.75 -5.05
C GLU A 103 1.01 16.55 -6.34
#